data_85769245d988c8f3c4814abf1b8db6f6
#
_entry.id   85769245d988c8f3c4814abf1b8db6f6
#
_cell.length_a   1.000
_cell.length_b   1.000
_cell.length_c   1.000
_cell.angle_alpha   90.00
_cell.angle_beta   90.00
_cell.angle_gamma   90.00
#
_symmetry.space_group_name_H-M   'P 1'
#
loop_
_entity.id
_entity.type
_entity.pdbx_description
1 polymer ?
#
loop_
_entity_poly.entity_id
_entity_poly.type
_entity_poly.pdbx_seq_one_letter_code
_entity_poly.pdbx_strand_id
1 'polypeptide(L)'
;MRHFTLFFDRCRRAAGIVLLVCLIILTGCHRDPHAGMAEVHNGNALVWVYPWKGAEVNTLAAADFYTPDDGKLVNYTGDAVVAQQGVDVSYFQGEIDWEAVKADGIDFAMIRAGYRGYTDGFINMDQNFAQNAQGALDAGLEIGLYFFSQATTENEAVEEAKWLVQAAKNYDVTLPLMFDWETIGEASARTDGVLGSQMTAFAQAFCSEIRAAGYTPGVYFNRWQGCYDYDLGKLAGAELWLTADDVADDWYYAHTYWQYTYTGSVDGIEGDVDRNLRYLPIAED
;
A
#
# COMPACT_ATOMS: atom_id res chain seq x y z
N MET A 1 -44.26 50.27 49.00
CA MET A 1 -43.09 50.41 48.07
C MET A 1 -41.97 49.38 48.24
N ARG A 2 -41.74 48.80 49.45
CA ARG A 2 -40.64 47.82 49.66
C ARG A 2 -40.91 46.41 49.05
N HIS A 3 -42.15 45.99 48.79
CA HIS A 3 -42.47 44.70 48.22
C HIS A 3 -42.31 44.61 46.69
N PHE A 4 -42.37 45.73 45.98
CA PHE A 4 -42.28 45.81 44.52
C PHE A 4 -40.78 45.66 44.03
N THR A 5 -39.89 46.26 44.81
CA THR A 5 -38.43 46.21 44.50
C THR A 5 -37.86 44.78 44.63
N LEU A 6 -38.31 43.96 45.60
CA LEU A 6 -37.85 42.60 45.80
C LEU A 6 -38.35 41.63 44.73
N PHE A 7 -39.48 41.90 44.11
CA PHE A 7 -40.02 41.08 43.02
C PHE A 7 -39.22 41.29 41.72
N PHE A 8 -38.86 42.53 41.40
CA PHE A 8 -38.06 42.85 40.22
C PHE A 8 -36.63 42.30 40.33
N ASP A 9 -36.02 42.31 41.50
CA ASP A 9 -34.66 41.75 41.72
C ASP A 9 -34.64 40.20 41.61
N ARG A 10 -35.71 39.54 42.06
CA ARG A 10 -35.86 38.09 41.89
C ARG A 10 -36.06 37.70 40.42
N CYS A 11 -36.85 38.45 39.67
CA CYS A 11 -37.05 38.23 38.23
C CYS A 11 -35.77 38.49 37.43
N ARG A 12 -35.00 39.54 37.77
CA ARG A 12 -33.69 39.80 37.12
C ARG A 12 -32.66 38.70 37.40
N ARG A 13 -32.61 38.16 38.62
CA ARG A 13 -31.71 37.05 38.96
C ARG A 13 -32.14 35.74 38.26
N ALA A 14 -33.44 35.45 38.18
CA ALA A 14 -33.96 34.31 37.47
C ALA A 14 -33.71 34.40 35.95
N ALA A 15 -33.91 35.59 35.35
CA ALA A 15 -33.61 35.86 33.95
C ALA A 15 -32.11 35.73 33.64
N GLY A 16 -31.24 36.22 34.54
CA GLY A 16 -29.78 36.08 34.41
C GLY A 16 -29.31 34.63 34.51
N ILE A 17 -29.90 33.85 35.40
CA ILE A 17 -29.57 32.39 35.53
C ILE A 17 -30.06 31.62 34.32
N VAL A 18 -31.26 31.91 33.81
CA VAL A 18 -31.77 31.26 32.59
C VAL A 18 -30.93 31.60 31.36
N LEU A 19 -30.48 32.88 31.24
CA LEU A 19 -29.57 33.28 30.15
C LEU A 19 -28.20 32.59 30.26
N LEU A 20 -27.66 32.45 31.46
CA LEU A 20 -26.38 31.76 31.68
C LEU A 20 -26.50 30.26 31.40
N VAL A 21 -27.57 29.62 31.77
CA VAL A 21 -27.85 28.20 31.46
C VAL A 21 -28.09 28.01 29.97
N CYS A 22 -28.79 28.92 29.28
CA CYS A 22 -28.94 28.87 27.83
C CYS A 22 -27.61 29.13 27.09
N LEU A 23 -26.72 30.01 27.61
CA LEU A 23 -25.38 30.17 27.04
C LEU A 23 -24.50 28.91 27.23
N ILE A 24 -24.61 28.25 28.37
CA ILE A 24 -23.88 26.98 28.61
C ILE A 24 -24.42 25.85 27.73
N ILE A 25 -25.71 25.83 27.44
CA ILE A 25 -26.30 24.86 26.50
C ILE A 25 -25.96 25.19 25.05
N LEU A 26 -25.74 26.45 24.69
CA LEU A 26 -25.32 26.89 23.35
C LEU A 26 -23.79 26.73 23.12
N THR A 27 -23.01 26.64 24.18
CA THR A 27 -21.62 26.19 24.12
C THR A 27 -21.54 24.66 24.22
N GLY A 28 -22.63 23.97 23.90
CA GLY A 28 -22.64 22.52 23.75
C GLY A 28 -21.44 22.13 22.90
N CYS A 29 -20.57 21.34 23.48
CA CYS A 29 -19.39 20.78 22.84
C CYS A 29 -19.70 20.44 21.38
N HIS A 30 -19.31 21.30 20.44
CA HIS A 30 -19.13 20.86 19.07
C HIS A 30 -18.02 19.81 19.16
N ARG A 31 -18.42 18.58 19.47
CA ARG A 31 -17.52 17.45 19.27
C ARG A 31 -17.26 17.42 17.79
N ASP A 32 -16.03 17.60 17.43
CA ASP A 32 -15.60 17.37 16.06
C ASP A 32 -16.08 15.95 15.67
N PRO A 33 -16.96 15.80 14.66
CA PRO A 33 -17.46 14.48 14.25
C PRO A 33 -16.34 13.57 13.77
N HIS A 34 -15.18 14.12 13.41
CA HIS A 34 -14.02 13.40 12.90
C HIS A 34 -12.87 13.29 13.91
N ALA A 35 -13.13 13.60 15.21
CA ALA A 35 -12.09 13.53 16.24
C ALA A 35 -11.44 12.15 16.28
N GLY A 36 -10.12 12.09 16.05
CA GLY A 36 -9.33 10.85 16.00
C GLY A 36 -9.38 10.11 14.67
N MET A 37 -10.04 10.69 13.65
CA MET A 37 -10.04 10.18 12.28
C MET A 37 -8.99 10.91 11.43
N ALA A 38 -8.57 10.27 10.34
CA ALA A 38 -7.80 10.88 9.27
C ALA A 38 -8.63 10.91 7.98
N GLU A 39 -8.45 11.96 7.19
CA GLU A 39 -9.01 12.01 5.85
C GLU A 39 -8.04 11.33 4.89
N VAL A 40 -8.51 10.33 4.16
CA VAL A 40 -7.69 9.46 3.29
C VAL A 40 -8.43 9.24 1.97
N HIS A 41 -7.70 9.23 0.85
CA HIS A 41 -8.26 8.83 -0.44
C HIS A 41 -8.28 7.30 -0.56
N ASN A 42 -9.48 6.70 -0.62
CA ASN A 42 -9.64 5.23 -0.61
C ASN A 42 -9.59 4.57 -2.00
N GLY A 43 -9.16 5.33 -3.01
CA GLY A 43 -9.19 4.91 -4.41
C GLY A 43 -10.42 5.44 -5.20
N ASN A 44 -11.51 5.79 -4.50
CA ASN A 44 -12.73 6.31 -5.13
C ASN A 44 -13.08 7.73 -4.66
N ALA A 45 -12.77 8.07 -3.41
CA ALA A 45 -13.11 9.35 -2.79
C ALA A 45 -12.26 9.62 -1.55
N LEU A 46 -12.23 10.88 -1.11
CA LEU A 46 -11.77 11.25 0.23
C LEU A 46 -12.78 10.77 1.27
N VAL A 47 -12.31 10.03 2.26
CA VAL A 47 -13.12 9.46 3.33
C VAL A 47 -12.44 9.65 4.68
N TRP A 48 -13.26 9.74 5.73
CA TRP A 48 -12.76 9.77 7.10
C TRP A 48 -12.67 8.36 7.66
N VAL A 49 -11.48 7.92 8.06
CA VAL A 49 -11.22 6.61 8.64
C VAL A 49 -10.53 6.75 10.00
N TYR A 50 -10.75 5.80 10.89
CA TYR A 50 -9.90 5.67 12.08
C TYR A 50 -8.58 5.01 11.65
N PRO A 51 -7.43 5.69 11.85
CA PRO A 51 -6.15 5.14 11.46
C PRO A 51 -5.86 3.80 12.16
N TRP A 52 -5.22 2.89 11.44
CA TRP A 52 -4.73 1.63 11.98
C TRP A 52 -3.73 1.87 13.08
N LYS A 53 -4.00 1.31 14.26
CA LYS A 53 -3.14 1.53 15.43
C LYS A 53 -1.78 0.88 15.22
N GLY A 54 -0.71 1.68 15.27
CA GLY A 54 0.66 1.22 15.10
C GLY A 54 1.17 1.25 13.65
N ALA A 55 0.32 1.61 12.69
CA ALA A 55 0.78 1.93 11.34
C ALA A 55 1.49 3.30 11.34
N GLU A 56 2.60 3.38 10.65
CA GLU A 56 3.34 4.63 10.46
C GLU A 56 2.64 5.53 9.45
N VAL A 57 2.77 6.84 9.62
CA VAL A 57 2.19 7.84 8.73
C VAL A 57 3.23 8.23 7.69
N ASN A 58 2.79 8.38 6.43
CA ASN A 58 3.63 8.88 5.35
C ASN A 58 4.06 10.32 5.64
N THR A 59 5.35 10.59 5.47
CA THR A 59 5.94 11.91 5.68
C THR A 59 6.37 12.59 4.38
N LEU A 60 6.20 11.92 3.23
CA LEU A 60 6.50 12.49 1.92
C LEU A 60 5.45 13.53 1.56
N ALA A 61 5.89 14.65 1.02
CA ALA A 61 4.97 15.69 0.59
C ALA A 61 4.59 15.49 -0.88
N ALA A 62 3.29 15.46 -1.18
CA ALA A 62 2.80 15.32 -2.56
C ALA A 62 3.37 16.39 -3.52
N ALA A 63 3.74 17.57 -3.00
CA ALA A 63 4.35 18.64 -3.77
C ALA A 63 5.80 18.35 -4.23
N ASP A 64 6.45 17.34 -3.66
CA ASP A 64 7.81 16.93 -4.03
C ASP A 64 7.83 15.96 -5.22
N PHE A 65 6.66 15.52 -5.67
CA PHE A 65 6.51 14.69 -6.86
C PHE A 65 6.21 15.55 -8.08
N TYR A 66 6.77 15.19 -9.21
CA TYR A 66 6.42 15.80 -10.47
C TYR A 66 6.49 14.80 -11.64
N THR A 67 5.66 15.03 -12.63
CA THR A 67 5.67 14.28 -13.89
C THR A 67 6.18 15.22 -14.98
N PRO A 68 7.28 14.88 -15.71
CA PRO A 68 7.73 15.64 -16.86
C PRO A 68 6.62 15.76 -17.94
N ASP A 69 6.77 16.73 -18.85
CA ASP A 69 5.78 17.01 -19.91
C ASP A 69 5.51 15.82 -20.84
N ASP A 70 6.44 14.85 -20.91
CA ASP A 70 6.26 13.61 -21.68
C ASP A 70 5.33 12.59 -21.00
N GLY A 71 4.95 12.85 -19.75
CA GLY A 71 4.00 12.05 -18.99
C GLY A 71 4.46 10.63 -18.60
N LYS A 72 5.74 10.31 -18.85
CA LYS A 72 6.24 8.93 -18.74
C LYS A 72 6.65 8.50 -17.34
N LEU A 73 7.13 9.44 -16.53
CA LEU A 73 7.74 9.14 -15.24
C LEU A 73 7.21 10.05 -14.15
N VAL A 74 6.83 9.46 -13.01
CA VAL A 74 6.75 10.22 -11.76
C VAL A 74 8.15 10.28 -11.15
N ASN A 75 8.62 11.48 -10.85
CA ASN A 75 9.90 11.72 -10.19
C ASN A 75 9.66 12.34 -8.81
N TYR A 76 10.55 12.04 -7.89
CA TYR A 76 10.60 12.64 -6.56
C TYR A 76 11.80 13.60 -6.47
N THR A 77 11.55 14.81 -5.97
CA THR A 77 12.57 15.88 -5.88
C THR A 77 12.81 16.37 -4.45
N GLY A 78 12.11 15.78 -3.47
CA GLY A 78 12.32 16.07 -2.05
C GLY A 78 13.66 15.53 -1.53
N ASP A 79 14.00 15.94 -0.33
CA ASP A 79 15.24 15.57 0.36
C ASP A 79 15.02 14.55 1.50
N ALA A 80 13.79 14.03 1.64
CA ALA A 80 13.46 13.07 2.70
C ALA A 80 13.94 11.63 2.39
N VAL A 81 13.97 11.26 1.11
CA VAL A 81 14.34 9.92 0.64
C VAL A 81 15.08 9.99 -0.69
N VAL A 82 15.79 8.91 -1.02
CA VAL A 82 16.25 8.66 -2.41
C VAL A 82 15.19 7.78 -3.08
N ALA A 83 14.62 8.24 -4.20
CA ALA A 83 13.67 7.46 -4.97
C ALA A 83 14.38 6.74 -6.12
N GLN A 84 14.13 5.43 -6.24
CA GLN A 84 14.59 4.58 -7.35
C GLN A 84 13.42 4.25 -8.26
N GLN A 85 13.69 4.16 -9.57
CA GLN A 85 12.70 3.74 -10.56
C GLN A 85 12.69 2.21 -10.71
N GLY A 86 11.51 1.64 -10.79
CA GLY A 86 11.34 0.21 -10.99
C GLY A 86 10.22 -0.17 -11.91
N VAL A 87 10.18 -1.44 -12.24
CA VAL A 87 9.07 -2.08 -12.94
C VAL A 87 8.60 -3.31 -12.17
N ASP A 88 7.34 -3.70 -12.34
CA ASP A 88 6.94 -5.05 -11.99
C ASP A 88 6.42 -5.80 -13.23
N VAL A 89 6.80 -7.06 -13.32
CA VAL A 89 6.63 -7.84 -14.54
C VAL A 89 6.23 -9.30 -14.24
N SER A 90 5.58 -9.89 -15.23
CA SER A 90 5.22 -11.29 -15.25
C SER A 90 5.34 -11.83 -16.70
N TYR A 91 4.74 -12.97 -16.98
CA TYR A 91 4.67 -13.48 -18.36
C TYR A 91 3.89 -12.57 -19.32
N PHE A 92 3.07 -11.65 -18.79
CA PHE A 92 2.28 -10.74 -19.62
C PHE A 92 3.13 -9.77 -20.44
N GLN A 93 4.33 -9.42 -19.98
CA GLN A 93 5.26 -8.53 -20.66
C GLN A 93 6.08 -9.25 -21.77
N GLY A 94 5.89 -10.58 -21.93
CA GLY A 94 6.53 -11.34 -23.00
C GLY A 94 8.04 -11.46 -22.85
N GLU A 95 8.78 -11.28 -23.95
CA GLU A 95 10.25 -11.23 -23.93
C GLU A 95 10.70 -9.79 -23.63
N ILE A 96 11.66 -9.64 -22.71
CA ILE A 96 12.15 -8.35 -22.23
C ILE A 96 13.64 -8.22 -22.58
N ASP A 97 14.01 -7.10 -23.17
CA ASP A 97 15.41 -6.67 -23.34
C ASP A 97 15.86 -5.92 -22.08
N TRP A 98 16.38 -6.66 -21.10
CA TRP A 98 16.77 -6.14 -19.80
C TRP A 98 17.93 -5.12 -19.86
N GLU A 99 18.79 -5.20 -20.85
CA GLU A 99 19.85 -4.20 -21.08
C GLU A 99 19.24 -2.86 -21.49
N ALA A 100 18.22 -2.87 -22.37
CA ALA A 100 17.49 -1.67 -22.73
C ALA A 100 16.69 -1.11 -21.54
N VAL A 101 16.04 -1.97 -20.75
CA VAL A 101 15.34 -1.60 -19.50
C VAL A 101 16.29 -0.87 -18.53
N LYS A 102 17.50 -1.43 -18.31
CA LYS A 102 18.52 -0.78 -17.47
C LYS A 102 18.97 0.56 -18.04
N ALA A 103 19.18 0.64 -19.34
CA ALA A 103 19.60 1.86 -20.03
C ALA A 103 18.52 2.96 -19.99
N ASP A 104 17.23 2.60 -19.89
CA ASP A 104 16.10 3.53 -19.70
C ASP A 104 15.98 4.06 -18.24
N GLY A 105 16.93 3.72 -17.38
CA GLY A 105 17.02 4.27 -16.03
C GLY A 105 16.24 3.48 -14.96
N ILE A 106 15.93 2.22 -15.22
CA ILE A 106 15.32 1.33 -14.23
C ILE A 106 16.40 0.78 -13.29
N ASP A 107 16.16 0.87 -11.99
CA ASP A 107 17.06 0.42 -10.94
C ASP A 107 16.72 -0.96 -10.42
N PHE A 108 15.43 -1.32 -10.38
CA PHE A 108 14.95 -2.58 -9.82
C PHE A 108 13.76 -3.17 -10.58
N ALA A 109 13.54 -4.48 -10.38
CA ALA A 109 12.37 -5.17 -10.88
C ALA A 109 11.72 -6.04 -9.79
N MET A 110 10.38 -5.95 -9.66
CA MET A 110 9.56 -6.91 -8.94
C MET A 110 9.05 -7.96 -9.94
N ILE A 111 9.41 -9.23 -9.75
CA ILE A 111 9.17 -10.28 -10.74
C ILE A 111 8.20 -11.30 -10.17
N ARG A 112 7.11 -11.57 -10.90
CA ARG A 112 6.19 -12.63 -10.51
C ARG A 112 6.87 -13.98 -10.61
N ALA A 113 7.06 -14.64 -9.46
CA ALA A 113 7.64 -15.98 -9.45
C ALA A 113 6.56 -17.05 -9.72
N GLY A 114 5.36 -16.85 -9.21
CA GLY A 114 4.27 -17.77 -9.38
C GLY A 114 2.93 -17.22 -8.91
N TYR A 115 1.91 -18.02 -9.03
CA TYR A 115 0.55 -17.68 -8.65
C TYR A 115 -0.25 -18.91 -8.21
N ARG A 116 -1.28 -18.69 -7.40
CA ARG A 116 -2.30 -19.70 -7.13
C ARG A 116 -3.49 -19.52 -8.07
N GLY A 117 -3.91 -20.60 -8.72
CA GLY A 117 -5.07 -20.59 -9.61
C GLY A 117 -6.35 -20.19 -8.86
N TYR A 118 -7.11 -19.23 -9.39
CA TYR A 118 -8.31 -18.70 -8.76
C TYR A 118 -9.51 -19.65 -8.79
N THR A 119 -9.45 -20.70 -9.61
CA THR A 119 -10.50 -21.73 -9.71
C THR A 119 -10.10 -23.03 -9.01
N ASP A 120 -8.92 -23.55 -9.34
CA ASP A 120 -8.46 -24.88 -8.90
C ASP A 120 -7.59 -24.86 -7.64
N GLY A 121 -7.04 -23.69 -7.29
CA GLY A 121 -6.20 -23.49 -6.12
C GLY A 121 -4.81 -24.09 -6.21
N PHE A 122 -4.36 -24.57 -7.38
CA PHE A 122 -3.00 -25.07 -7.56
C PHE A 122 -2.00 -23.93 -7.66
N ILE A 123 -0.78 -24.18 -7.12
CA ILE A 123 0.36 -23.29 -7.31
C ILE A 123 0.96 -23.55 -8.69
N ASN A 124 1.16 -22.48 -9.44
CA ASN A 124 1.74 -22.47 -10.77
C ASN A 124 2.97 -21.55 -10.78
N MET A 125 4.03 -21.96 -11.43
CA MET A 125 5.17 -21.09 -11.72
C MET A 125 4.78 -20.13 -12.85
N ASP A 126 5.20 -18.86 -12.76
CA ASP A 126 5.11 -17.97 -13.91
C ASP A 126 6.04 -18.46 -15.02
N GLN A 127 5.53 -18.56 -16.25
CA GLN A 127 6.28 -19.19 -17.36
C GLN A 127 7.55 -18.43 -17.77
N ASN A 128 7.59 -17.10 -17.51
CA ASN A 128 8.75 -16.26 -17.82
C ASN A 128 9.62 -15.96 -16.58
N PHE A 129 9.27 -16.52 -15.40
CA PHE A 129 9.97 -16.22 -14.16
C PHE A 129 11.48 -16.39 -14.27
N ALA A 130 11.93 -17.55 -14.71
CA ALA A 130 13.37 -17.86 -14.78
C ALA A 130 14.12 -16.94 -15.75
N GLN A 131 13.52 -16.63 -16.89
CA GLN A 131 14.08 -15.73 -17.89
C GLN A 131 14.14 -14.29 -17.36
N ASN A 132 13.07 -13.82 -16.74
CA ASN A 132 13.00 -12.46 -16.20
C ASN A 132 13.96 -12.28 -15.03
N ALA A 133 14.00 -13.24 -14.08
CA ALA A 133 14.89 -13.13 -12.92
C ALA A 133 16.37 -13.13 -13.34
N GLN A 134 16.77 -14.04 -14.24
CA GLN A 134 18.15 -14.08 -14.70
C GLN A 134 18.51 -12.87 -15.56
N GLY A 135 17.64 -12.46 -16.50
CA GLY A 135 17.88 -11.32 -17.38
C GLY A 135 18.02 -10.01 -16.63
N ALA A 136 17.16 -9.76 -15.64
CA ALA A 136 17.24 -8.55 -14.79
C ALA A 136 18.55 -8.51 -13.99
N LEU A 137 18.97 -9.65 -13.41
CA LEU A 137 20.23 -9.76 -12.67
C LEU A 137 21.44 -9.58 -13.59
N ASP A 138 21.44 -10.17 -14.78
CA ASP A 138 22.53 -10.06 -15.76
C ASP A 138 22.70 -8.60 -16.23
N ALA A 139 21.61 -7.83 -16.35
CA ALA A 139 21.61 -6.41 -16.66
C ALA A 139 21.96 -5.51 -15.44
N GLY A 140 22.17 -6.09 -14.25
CA GLY A 140 22.57 -5.38 -13.06
C GLY A 140 21.43 -4.63 -12.35
N LEU A 141 20.17 -5.11 -12.45
CA LEU A 141 19.08 -4.65 -11.64
C LEU A 141 19.02 -5.38 -10.30
N GLU A 142 18.57 -4.70 -9.25
CA GLU A 142 18.12 -5.37 -8.03
C GLU A 142 16.77 -6.05 -8.30
N ILE A 143 16.55 -7.25 -7.75
CA ILE A 143 15.27 -7.94 -7.94
C ILE A 143 14.60 -8.28 -6.62
N GLY A 144 13.27 -8.12 -6.61
CA GLY A 144 12.34 -8.71 -5.66
C GLY A 144 11.41 -9.67 -6.37
N LEU A 145 10.78 -10.54 -5.60
CA LEU A 145 9.82 -11.48 -6.17
C LEU A 145 8.44 -11.28 -5.55
N TYR A 146 7.39 -11.49 -6.34
CA TYR A 146 6.04 -11.55 -5.80
C TYR A 146 5.33 -12.85 -6.17
N PHE A 147 4.40 -13.22 -5.30
CA PHE A 147 3.51 -14.35 -5.50
C PHE A 147 2.07 -13.85 -5.58
N PHE A 148 1.42 -14.02 -6.74
CA PHE A 148 0.03 -13.67 -6.92
C PHE A 148 -0.85 -14.70 -6.20
N SER A 149 -1.31 -14.29 -5.02
CA SER A 149 -2.00 -15.15 -4.08
C SER A 149 -3.50 -15.19 -4.34
N GLN A 150 -4.05 -16.39 -4.22
CA GLN A 150 -5.47 -16.61 -4.09
C GLN A 150 -5.76 -17.48 -2.86
N ALA A 151 -4.98 -17.29 -1.79
CA ALA A 151 -5.16 -18.00 -0.54
C ALA A 151 -6.53 -17.71 0.08
N THR A 152 -7.16 -18.74 0.62
CA THR A 152 -8.41 -18.68 1.39
C THR A 152 -8.22 -19.11 2.84
N THR A 153 -7.00 -19.51 3.19
CA THR A 153 -6.59 -19.91 4.54
C THR A 153 -5.15 -19.47 4.81
N GLU A 154 -4.81 -19.32 6.11
CA GLU A 154 -3.43 -19.06 6.53
C GLU A 154 -2.46 -20.18 6.09
N ASN A 155 -2.91 -21.44 6.09
CA ASN A 155 -2.09 -22.56 5.63
C ASN A 155 -1.72 -22.45 4.15
N GLU A 156 -2.62 -21.97 3.31
CA GLU A 156 -2.33 -21.73 1.90
C GLU A 156 -1.34 -20.58 1.72
N ALA A 157 -1.47 -19.50 2.49
CA ALA A 157 -0.51 -18.41 2.49
C ALA A 157 0.90 -18.88 2.93
N VAL A 158 0.98 -19.75 3.93
CA VAL A 158 2.24 -20.41 4.35
C VAL A 158 2.80 -21.30 3.24
N GLU A 159 1.97 -22.04 2.53
CA GLU A 159 2.38 -22.87 1.41
C GLU A 159 2.97 -22.03 0.27
N GLU A 160 2.31 -20.92 -0.08
CA GLU A 160 2.75 -19.95 -1.08
C GLU A 160 4.11 -19.33 -0.70
N ALA A 161 4.25 -18.90 0.56
CA ALA A 161 5.52 -18.37 1.07
C ALA A 161 6.67 -19.36 0.98
N LYS A 162 6.44 -20.61 1.40
CA LYS A 162 7.46 -21.68 1.30
C LYS A 162 7.85 -21.96 -0.15
N TRP A 163 6.88 -21.96 -1.04
CA TRP A 163 7.13 -22.13 -2.46
C TRP A 163 7.99 -20.99 -3.02
N LEU A 164 7.61 -19.73 -2.69
CA LEU A 164 8.35 -18.55 -3.12
C LEU A 164 9.79 -18.52 -2.60
N VAL A 165 10.00 -18.90 -1.34
CA VAL A 165 11.34 -19.06 -0.75
C VAL A 165 12.18 -20.08 -1.53
N GLN A 166 11.59 -21.21 -1.97
CA GLN A 166 12.33 -22.17 -2.77
C GLN A 166 12.69 -21.63 -4.15
N ALA A 167 11.79 -20.86 -4.78
CA ALA A 167 12.05 -20.21 -6.06
C ALA A 167 13.19 -19.18 -5.94
N ALA A 168 13.19 -18.38 -4.88
CA ALA A 168 14.18 -17.32 -4.62
C ALA A 168 15.62 -17.85 -4.44
N LYS A 169 15.81 -19.06 -3.93
CA LYS A 169 17.15 -19.62 -3.60
C LYS A 169 18.12 -19.72 -4.77
N ASN A 170 17.62 -19.69 -5.99
CA ASN A 170 18.45 -19.85 -7.20
C ASN A 170 18.94 -18.51 -7.75
N TYR A 171 18.55 -17.39 -7.12
CA TYR A 171 18.81 -16.05 -7.62
C TYR A 171 19.34 -15.17 -6.50
N ASP A 172 20.06 -14.11 -6.85
CA ASP A 172 20.50 -13.06 -5.91
C ASP A 172 19.36 -12.07 -5.67
N VAL A 173 18.37 -12.47 -4.86
CA VAL A 173 17.20 -11.67 -4.52
C VAL A 173 17.55 -10.77 -3.34
N THR A 174 17.73 -9.48 -3.60
CA THR A 174 18.10 -8.45 -2.60
C THR A 174 16.89 -7.66 -2.09
N LEU A 175 15.81 -7.65 -2.85
CA LEU A 175 14.57 -6.96 -2.51
C LEU A 175 13.55 -7.94 -1.87
N PRO A 176 12.41 -7.43 -1.35
CA PRO A 176 11.45 -8.26 -0.64
C PRO A 176 10.83 -9.38 -1.47
N LEU A 177 10.35 -10.39 -0.73
CA LEU A 177 9.40 -11.39 -1.23
C LEU A 177 7.98 -10.93 -0.85
N MET A 178 7.17 -10.58 -1.86
CA MET A 178 5.89 -9.90 -1.69
C MET A 178 4.71 -10.87 -1.74
N PHE A 179 3.79 -10.67 -0.81
CA PHE A 179 2.44 -11.24 -0.82
C PHE A 179 1.53 -10.31 -1.61
N ASP A 180 1.03 -10.78 -2.74
CA ASP A 180 0.16 -10.03 -3.63
C ASP A 180 -1.19 -10.74 -3.73
N TRP A 181 -2.16 -10.33 -2.90
CA TRP A 181 -3.49 -10.90 -2.87
C TRP A 181 -4.51 -9.91 -3.42
N GLU A 182 -5.12 -10.27 -4.52
CA GLU A 182 -6.11 -9.44 -5.19
C GLU A 182 -7.42 -10.17 -5.42
N THR A 183 -8.52 -9.41 -5.42
CA THR A 183 -9.82 -9.96 -5.83
C THR A 183 -9.83 -10.19 -7.34
N ILE A 184 -10.26 -11.38 -7.75
CA ILE A 184 -10.53 -11.69 -9.15
C ILE A 184 -11.96 -11.26 -9.48
N GLY A 185 -12.14 -10.40 -10.48
CA GLY A 185 -13.46 -9.94 -10.90
C GLY A 185 -14.33 -10.99 -11.59
N GLU A 186 -13.96 -12.27 -11.51
CA GLU A 186 -14.65 -13.40 -12.10
C GLU A 186 -15.65 -14.02 -11.13
N ALA A 187 -16.86 -14.31 -11.62
CA ALA A 187 -17.87 -14.98 -10.81
C ALA A 187 -17.36 -16.37 -10.38
N SER A 188 -17.54 -16.70 -9.12
CA SER A 188 -17.09 -17.96 -8.50
C SER A 188 -15.56 -18.11 -8.33
N ALA A 189 -14.81 -17.02 -8.24
CA ALA A 189 -13.44 -17.10 -7.77
C ALA A 189 -13.41 -17.72 -6.36
N ARG A 190 -12.40 -18.55 -6.08
CA ARG A 190 -12.27 -19.23 -4.77
C ARG A 190 -12.13 -18.26 -3.60
N THR A 191 -11.74 -17.04 -3.88
CA THR A 191 -11.58 -15.94 -2.92
C THR A 191 -12.85 -15.13 -2.68
N ASP A 192 -13.97 -15.46 -3.38
CA ASP A 192 -15.26 -14.85 -3.13
C ASP A 192 -15.68 -15.09 -1.65
N GLY A 193 -15.96 -14.01 -0.96
CA GLY A 193 -16.35 -14.06 0.45
C GLY A 193 -15.20 -14.12 1.47
N VAL A 194 -13.94 -14.04 1.05
CA VAL A 194 -12.83 -13.77 1.96
C VAL A 194 -13.01 -12.37 2.55
N LEU A 195 -12.95 -12.28 3.90
CA LEU A 195 -13.12 -11.01 4.60
C LEU A 195 -11.78 -10.30 4.77
N GLY A 196 -11.77 -8.97 4.79
CA GLY A 196 -10.56 -8.18 4.99
C GLY A 196 -9.77 -8.56 6.23
N SER A 197 -10.43 -8.89 7.35
CA SER A 197 -9.75 -9.38 8.56
C SER A 197 -8.97 -10.70 8.36
N GLN A 198 -9.40 -11.53 7.40
CA GLN A 198 -8.70 -12.77 7.05
C GLN A 198 -7.46 -12.46 6.18
N MET A 199 -7.54 -11.46 5.30
CA MET A 199 -6.41 -11.02 4.47
C MET A 199 -5.22 -10.60 5.32
N THR A 200 -5.45 -9.85 6.41
CA THR A 200 -4.39 -9.52 7.36
C THR A 200 -3.74 -10.77 7.96
N ALA A 201 -4.54 -11.78 8.34
CA ALA A 201 -4.00 -13.02 8.90
C ALA A 201 -3.19 -13.81 7.87
N PHE A 202 -3.64 -13.86 6.61
CA PHE A 202 -2.91 -14.51 5.52
C PHE A 202 -1.58 -13.82 5.25
N ALA A 203 -1.58 -12.47 5.14
CA ALA A 203 -0.37 -11.69 4.96
C ALA A 203 0.63 -11.89 6.12
N GLN A 204 0.14 -11.91 7.38
CA GLN A 204 0.99 -12.19 8.55
C GLN A 204 1.60 -13.59 8.49
N ALA A 205 0.83 -14.62 8.13
CA ALA A 205 1.30 -16.00 8.01
C ALA A 205 2.37 -16.11 6.91
N PHE A 206 2.11 -15.51 5.73
CA PHE A 206 3.08 -15.43 4.63
C PHE A 206 4.37 -14.74 5.07
N CYS A 207 4.27 -13.53 5.60
CA CYS A 207 5.41 -12.72 6.02
C CYS A 207 6.24 -13.40 7.12
N SER A 208 5.60 -14.16 8.00
CA SER A 208 6.30 -14.94 9.05
C SER A 208 7.21 -16.00 8.45
N GLU A 209 6.75 -16.75 7.45
CA GLU A 209 7.54 -17.77 6.76
C GLU A 209 8.70 -17.17 5.96
N ILE A 210 8.45 -16.05 5.25
CA ILE A 210 9.49 -15.33 4.51
C ILE A 210 10.61 -14.88 5.46
N ARG A 211 10.23 -14.26 6.59
CA ARG A 211 11.19 -13.78 7.60
C ARG A 211 11.96 -14.94 8.23
N ALA A 212 11.30 -16.05 8.53
CA ALA A 212 11.94 -17.24 9.08
C ALA A 212 12.98 -17.84 8.13
N ALA A 213 12.82 -17.65 6.82
CA ALA A 213 13.77 -18.07 5.79
C ALA A 213 14.92 -17.08 5.57
N GLY A 214 14.93 -15.92 6.24
CA GLY A 214 15.98 -14.91 6.18
C GLY A 214 15.79 -13.86 5.07
N TYR A 215 14.61 -13.81 4.42
CA TYR A 215 14.26 -12.79 3.45
C TYR A 215 13.43 -11.66 4.08
N THR A 216 13.44 -10.51 3.43
CA THR A 216 12.54 -9.40 3.78
C THR A 216 11.14 -9.70 3.24
N PRO A 217 10.10 -9.74 4.09
CA PRO A 217 8.74 -9.91 3.62
C PRO A 217 8.14 -8.59 3.18
N GLY A 218 7.16 -8.64 2.25
CA GLY A 218 6.36 -7.48 1.90
C GLY A 218 4.93 -7.83 1.55
N VAL A 219 4.08 -6.81 1.46
CA VAL A 219 2.66 -6.91 1.15
C VAL A 219 2.27 -5.85 0.14
N TYR A 220 1.71 -6.30 -0.99
CA TYR A 220 1.12 -5.44 -2.01
C TYR A 220 -0.36 -5.21 -1.71
N PHE A 221 -0.84 -3.97 -1.90
CA PHE A 221 -2.22 -3.61 -1.68
C PHE A 221 -2.59 -2.32 -2.42
N ASN A 222 -3.87 -2.16 -2.72
CA ASN A 222 -4.43 -0.91 -3.22
C ASN A 222 -4.98 -0.04 -2.07
N ARG A 223 -5.36 1.21 -2.38
CA ARG A 223 -5.90 2.17 -1.41
C ARG A 223 -7.13 1.65 -0.66
N TRP A 224 -8.03 0.92 -1.33
CA TRP A 224 -9.20 0.34 -0.69
C TRP A 224 -8.81 -0.72 0.35
N GLN A 225 -7.94 -1.64 -0.04
CA GLN A 225 -7.45 -2.69 0.85
C GLN A 225 -6.70 -2.11 2.06
N GLY A 226 -5.90 -1.07 1.86
CA GLY A 226 -5.19 -0.39 2.94
C GLY A 226 -6.12 0.38 3.90
N CYS A 227 -7.30 0.86 3.42
CA CYS A 227 -8.29 1.50 4.26
C CYS A 227 -9.15 0.50 5.06
N TYR A 228 -9.51 -0.65 4.47
CA TYR A 228 -10.62 -1.46 4.97
C TYR A 228 -10.31 -2.93 5.20
N ASP A 229 -9.33 -3.49 4.51
CA ASP A 229 -9.08 -4.93 4.50
C ASP A 229 -7.83 -5.32 5.27
N TYR A 230 -6.72 -4.60 5.09
CA TYR A 230 -5.48 -4.83 5.82
C TYR A 230 -5.38 -3.94 7.05
N ASP A 231 -5.23 -4.52 8.22
CA ASP A 231 -4.77 -3.82 9.42
C ASP A 231 -3.25 -3.60 9.29
N LEU A 232 -2.87 -2.46 8.67
CA LEU A 232 -1.46 -2.14 8.37
C LEU A 232 -0.60 -2.06 9.63
N GLY A 233 -1.18 -1.73 10.79
CA GLY A 233 -0.47 -1.75 12.06
C GLY A 233 -0.04 -3.14 12.52
N LYS A 234 -0.69 -4.20 12.02
CA LYS A 234 -0.31 -5.59 12.27
C LYS A 234 0.70 -6.14 11.27
N LEU A 235 1.00 -5.39 10.22
CA LEU A 235 1.98 -5.75 9.20
C LEU A 235 3.35 -5.11 9.46
N ALA A 236 3.56 -4.55 10.65
CA ALA A 236 4.83 -3.95 11.04
C ALA A 236 6.02 -4.90 10.80
N GLY A 237 7.08 -4.38 10.18
CA GLY A 237 8.26 -5.12 9.78
C GLY A 237 8.11 -5.90 8.46
N ALA A 238 7.02 -5.72 7.73
CA ALA A 238 6.93 -6.04 6.32
C ALA A 238 7.06 -4.76 5.49
N GLU A 239 7.70 -4.84 4.35
CA GLU A 239 7.72 -3.76 3.37
C GLU A 239 6.34 -3.61 2.75
N LEU A 240 5.85 -2.39 2.64
CA LEU A 240 4.53 -2.11 2.09
C LEU A 240 4.66 -1.61 0.64
N TRP A 241 3.89 -2.19 -0.25
CA TRP A 241 3.85 -1.85 -1.67
C TRP A 241 2.44 -1.40 -2.05
N LEU A 242 2.27 -0.10 -2.15
CA LEU A 242 1.01 0.53 -2.55
C LEU A 242 0.85 0.51 -4.07
N THR A 243 -0.33 0.15 -4.57
CA THR A 243 -0.74 0.51 -5.93
C THR A 243 -1.76 1.64 -5.90
N ALA A 244 -1.47 2.68 -6.64
CA ALA A 244 -2.35 3.81 -6.85
C ALA A 244 -1.90 4.55 -8.12
N ASP A 245 -2.68 4.45 -9.20
CA ASP A 245 -2.42 5.17 -10.44
C ASP A 245 -2.62 6.67 -10.21
N ASP A 246 -1.52 7.40 -10.03
CA ASP A 246 -1.51 8.82 -9.68
C ASP A 246 -0.18 9.47 -10.10
N VAL A 247 -0.12 10.79 -10.02
CA VAL A 247 1.04 11.62 -10.35
C VAL A 247 1.80 12.14 -9.13
N ALA A 248 1.27 11.90 -7.94
CA ALA A 248 1.88 12.25 -6.67
C ALA A 248 1.43 11.28 -5.57
N ASP A 249 2.38 10.89 -4.72
CA ASP A 249 2.07 10.05 -3.57
C ASP A 249 1.41 10.90 -2.47
N ASP A 250 0.10 10.73 -2.32
CA ASP A 250 -0.72 11.37 -1.29
C ASP A 250 -1.31 10.36 -0.29
N TRP A 251 -0.80 9.11 -0.29
CA TRP A 251 -1.29 8.08 0.61
C TRP A 251 -0.93 8.36 2.07
N TYR A 252 -1.88 8.10 2.97
CA TYR A 252 -1.77 8.47 4.37
C TYR A 252 -0.72 7.66 5.16
N TYR A 253 -0.55 6.36 4.84
CA TYR A 253 0.37 5.50 5.59
C TYR A 253 1.72 5.39 4.89
N ALA A 254 2.79 5.28 5.70
CA ALA A 254 4.12 5.03 5.19
C ALA A 254 4.19 3.69 4.43
N HIS A 255 4.93 3.68 3.35
CA HIS A 255 5.20 2.51 2.52
C HIS A 255 6.55 2.69 1.84
N THR A 256 7.13 1.58 1.36
CA THR A 256 8.47 1.59 0.72
C THR A 256 8.38 1.59 -0.78
N TYR A 257 7.34 0.98 -1.35
CA TYR A 257 7.15 0.87 -2.78
C TYR A 257 5.81 1.47 -3.20
N TRP A 258 5.79 2.19 -4.32
CA TRP A 258 4.59 2.75 -4.92
C TRP A 258 4.53 2.40 -6.40
N GLN A 259 3.56 1.57 -6.80
CA GLN A 259 3.19 1.34 -8.19
C GLN A 259 2.29 2.51 -8.62
N TYR A 260 2.85 3.44 -9.38
CA TYR A 260 2.18 4.70 -9.69
C TYR A 260 1.44 4.70 -11.03
N THR A 261 1.67 3.69 -11.87
CA THR A 261 0.88 3.45 -13.08
C THR A 261 1.03 2.02 -13.57
N TYR A 262 0.01 1.53 -14.26
CA TYR A 262 -0.03 0.23 -14.96
C TYR A 262 -0.08 0.37 -16.48
N THR A 263 0.09 1.59 -17.00
CA THR A 263 0.13 1.90 -18.44
C THR A 263 1.44 2.62 -18.82
N GLY A 264 2.50 2.34 -18.09
CA GLY A 264 3.82 2.90 -18.33
C GLY A 264 4.46 2.34 -19.60
N SER A 265 5.51 3.02 -20.06
CA SER A 265 6.36 2.56 -21.17
C SER A 265 7.81 2.54 -20.71
N VAL A 266 8.54 1.49 -21.07
CA VAL A 266 9.97 1.32 -20.78
C VAL A 266 10.65 0.75 -22.03
N ASP A 267 11.77 1.30 -22.41
CA ASP A 267 12.58 0.75 -23.51
C ASP A 267 12.98 -0.68 -23.15
N GLY A 268 12.78 -1.61 -24.08
CA GLY A 268 13.03 -3.04 -23.87
C GLY A 268 11.80 -3.87 -23.44
N ILE A 269 10.66 -3.24 -23.16
CA ILE A 269 9.39 -3.92 -22.88
C ILE A 269 8.36 -3.51 -23.92
N GLU A 270 7.74 -4.48 -24.56
CA GLU A 270 6.68 -4.22 -25.55
C GLU A 270 5.33 -4.04 -24.85
N GLY A 271 4.66 -2.91 -25.12
CA GLY A 271 3.34 -2.59 -24.55
C GLY A 271 3.41 -1.90 -23.19
N ASP A 272 2.30 -2.00 -22.46
CA ASP A 272 2.17 -1.38 -21.14
C ASP A 272 2.93 -2.19 -20.08
N VAL A 273 3.55 -1.47 -19.13
CA VAL A 273 4.24 -2.05 -18.00
C VAL A 273 3.98 -1.22 -16.74
N ASP A 274 3.88 -1.93 -15.62
CA ASP A 274 3.71 -1.33 -14.30
C ASP A 274 5.00 -0.64 -13.87
N ARG A 275 4.89 0.65 -13.49
CA ARG A 275 6.02 1.45 -13.04
C ARG A 275 5.95 1.75 -11.56
N ASN A 276 7.11 1.70 -10.92
CA ASN A 276 7.23 1.78 -9.49
C ASN A 276 8.26 2.81 -9.05
N LEU A 277 8.03 3.40 -7.88
CA LEU A 277 9.06 4.06 -7.08
C LEU A 277 9.37 3.22 -5.84
N ARG A 278 10.64 3.19 -5.45
CA ARG A 278 11.12 2.68 -4.17
C ARG A 278 11.73 3.82 -3.39
N TYR A 279 11.33 4.00 -2.14
CA TYR A 279 11.82 5.03 -1.25
C TYR A 279 12.90 4.47 -0.32
N LEU A 280 14.10 5.01 -0.41
CA LEU A 280 15.23 4.63 0.42
C LEU A 280 15.54 5.74 1.42
N PRO A 281 15.73 5.43 2.72
CA PRO A 281 16.20 6.42 3.68
C PRO A 281 17.53 7.02 3.23
N ILE A 282 17.69 8.32 3.39
CA ILE A 282 18.98 8.97 3.22
C ILE A 282 19.85 8.53 4.39
N ALA A 283 21.05 7.98 4.10
CA ALA A 283 21.99 7.63 5.14
C ALA A 283 22.41 8.91 5.90
N GLU A 284 22.26 8.90 7.21
CA GLU A 284 22.86 9.95 8.04
C GLU A 284 24.40 9.76 8.05
N ASP A 285 25.16 10.80 7.67
CA ASP A 285 26.63 10.83 7.68
C ASP A 285 27.19 10.87 9.12
#